data_8ddf826ef66b8ca52872acaa40ad3595
#
_entry.id   8ddf826ef66b8ca52872acaa40ad3595
#
_cell.length_a   1.000
_cell.length_b   1.000
_cell.length_c   1.000
_cell.angle_alpha   90.00
_cell.angle_beta   90.00
_cell.angle_gamma   90.00
#
_symmetry.space_group_name_H-M   'P 1'
#
loop_
_entity.id
_entity.type
_entity.pdbx_description
1 polymer ?
#
loop_
_entity_poly.entity_id
_entity_poly.type
_entity_poly.pdbx_seq_one_letter_code
_entity_poly.pdbx_strand_id
1 'polypeptide(L)'
;NAISDFMSPDRVVVGVESARAEKLMSKLYKPFLLNNFRVIFMDIPSAEMTKYAANSMLATRISFMNDIANLCEIVGADVNMVRSGIGSDTRIGRKFLYPGIGYGGSCFPKDVKALIKTAEQNGYSMRVLSAVEEVNEQQKSVLFEKLKKQFNGDLQGKTVALWGLAFKPETDDMREAPALVLIDKLLEAGCRVRAYDPAAVQECKRRIGEKIYYACDMYDAVLDADVLMLVTEWKEFRLPSWAVIKKTMAQQIVLDGRNIYDKKEMEELGFVYHCIGK
;
A
#
# COMPACT_ATOMS: atom_id res chain seq x y z
N ASN A 1 -12.58 9.09 -5.26
CA ASN A 1 -13.36 10.00 -6.18
C ASN A 1 -14.33 9.23 -7.10
N ALA A 2 -15.22 8.40 -6.52
CA ALA A 2 -16.11 7.52 -7.31
C ALA A 2 -16.94 8.29 -8.37
N ILE A 3 -17.41 9.50 -8.04
CA ILE A 3 -18.18 10.34 -8.99
C ILE A 3 -17.28 10.84 -10.11
N SER A 4 -16.09 11.36 -9.78
CA SER A 4 -15.14 11.87 -10.76
C SER A 4 -14.65 10.77 -11.71
N ASP A 5 -14.33 9.58 -11.16
CA ASP A 5 -13.86 8.44 -11.94
C ASP A 5 -14.95 7.90 -12.88
N PHE A 6 -16.23 7.99 -12.46
CA PHE A 6 -17.35 7.62 -13.32
C PHE A 6 -17.61 8.67 -14.42
N MET A 7 -17.51 9.96 -14.08
CA MET A 7 -17.79 11.07 -15.02
C MET A 7 -16.68 11.29 -16.04
N SER A 8 -15.46 10.85 -15.74
CA SER A 8 -14.28 11.02 -16.60
C SER A 8 -13.39 9.78 -16.58
N PRO A 9 -13.88 8.63 -17.05
CA PRO A 9 -13.13 7.38 -17.03
C PRO A 9 -12.03 7.37 -18.09
N ASP A 10 -10.89 6.74 -17.80
CA ASP A 10 -9.82 6.49 -18.79
C ASP A 10 -10.30 5.62 -19.95
N ARG A 11 -11.17 4.67 -19.69
CA ARG A 11 -11.82 3.77 -20.64
C ARG A 11 -13.06 3.14 -20.00
N VAL A 12 -13.98 2.71 -20.86
CA VAL A 12 -15.15 1.91 -20.48
C VAL A 12 -15.09 0.57 -21.19
N VAL A 13 -15.13 -0.52 -20.45
CA VAL A 13 -15.19 -1.89 -21.00
C VAL A 13 -16.58 -2.45 -20.72
N VAL A 14 -17.25 -2.94 -21.75
CA VAL A 14 -18.63 -3.44 -21.66
C VAL A 14 -18.72 -4.81 -22.28
N GLY A 15 -19.11 -5.81 -21.49
CA GLY A 15 -19.47 -7.14 -21.98
C GLY A 15 -20.87 -7.15 -22.52
N VAL A 16 -21.08 -7.59 -23.77
CA VAL A 16 -22.38 -7.65 -24.42
C VAL A 16 -22.53 -8.93 -25.25
N GLU A 17 -23.77 -9.40 -25.36
CA GLU A 17 -24.13 -10.58 -26.19
C GLU A 17 -24.99 -10.21 -27.41
N SER A 18 -25.38 -8.94 -27.55
CA SER A 18 -26.24 -8.53 -28.65
C SER A 18 -25.94 -7.13 -29.16
N ALA A 19 -26.14 -6.91 -30.46
CA ALA A 19 -26.02 -5.59 -31.10
C ALA A 19 -27.01 -4.55 -30.48
N ARG A 20 -28.15 -5.00 -29.96
CA ARG A 20 -29.07 -4.12 -29.24
C ARG A 20 -28.49 -3.60 -27.95
N ALA A 21 -27.85 -4.47 -27.16
CA ALA A 21 -27.18 -4.09 -25.91
C ALA A 21 -26.00 -3.14 -26.20
N GLU A 22 -25.19 -3.44 -27.18
CA GLU A 22 -24.05 -2.58 -27.61
C GLU A 22 -24.55 -1.17 -27.97
N LYS A 23 -25.61 -1.07 -28.79
CA LYS A 23 -26.21 0.21 -29.20
C LYS A 23 -26.75 1.02 -28.01
N LEU A 24 -27.41 0.36 -27.05
CA LEU A 24 -27.93 1.01 -25.85
C LEU A 24 -26.82 1.51 -24.94
N MET A 25 -25.80 0.70 -24.69
CA MET A 25 -24.66 1.07 -23.85
C MET A 25 -23.83 2.18 -24.52
N SER A 26 -23.62 2.14 -25.83
CA SER A 26 -22.99 3.23 -26.57
C SER A 26 -23.73 4.56 -26.38
N LYS A 27 -25.07 4.52 -26.46
CA LYS A 27 -25.92 5.70 -26.25
C LYS A 27 -25.83 6.21 -24.81
N LEU A 28 -25.82 5.30 -23.82
CA LEU A 28 -25.73 5.63 -22.39
C LEU A 28 -24.42 6.32 -22.04
N TYR A 29 -23.29 5.82 -22.52
CA TYR A 29 -21.99 6.38 -22.23
C TYR A 29 -21.58 7.56 -23.11
N LYS A 30 -22.30 7.83 -24.21
CA LYS A 30 -21.97 8.93 -25.13
C LYS A 30 -21.78 10.31 -24.46
N PRO A 31 -22.58 10.73 -23.45
CA PRO A 31 -22.38 12.01 -22.78
C PRO A 31 -21.05 12.14 -22.03
N PHE A 32 -20.46 11.01 -21.62
CA PHE A 32 -19.21 10.94 -20.85
C PHE A 32 -17.96 10.81 -21.73
N LEU A 33 -18.14 10.74 -23.07
CA LEU A 33 -17.08 10.47 -24.03
C LEU A 33 -16.54 11.73 -24.73
N LEU A 34 -16.81 12.90 -24.21
CA LEU A 34 -16.51 14.19 -24.85
C LEU A 34 -15.02 14.45 -25.14
N ASN A 35 -14.12 13.65 -24.52
CA ASN A 35 -12.66 13.83 -24.60
C ASN A 35 -11.93 12.58 -25.13
N ASN A 36 -12.39 11.94 -26.19
CA ASN A 36 -11.75 10.75 -26.80
C ASN A 36 -11.80 9.45 -25.97
N PHE A 37 -12.74 9.29 -25.08
CA PHE A 37 -12.89 8.01 -24.37
C PHE A 37 -13.35 6.91 -25.31
N ARG A 38 -12.70 5.76 -25.21
CA ARG A 38 -13.06 4.57 -25.97
C ARG A 38 -13.97 3.68 -25.12
N VAL A 39 -15.17 3.40 -25.61
CA VAL A 39 -15.93 2.22 -25.16
C VAL A 39 -15.40 1.03 -25.93
N ILE A 40 -14.95 0.01 -25.19
CA ILE A 40 -14.47 -1.25 -25.76
C ILE A 40 -15.56 -2.28 -25.50
N PHE A 41 -16.18 -2.78 -26.57
CA PHE A 41 -17.15 -3.86 -26.49
C PHE A 41 -16.47 -5.20 -26.69
N MET A 42 -16.88 -6.20 -25.91
CA MET A 42 -16.41 -7.57 -26.01
C MET A 42 -17.48 -8.53 -25.47
N ASP A 43 -17.25 -9.83 -25.56
CA ASP A 43 -18.11 -10.80 -24.89
C ASP A 43 -18.02 -10.68 -23.35
N ILE A 44 -19.02 -11.17 -22.64
CA ILE A 44 -19.15 -11.03 -21.20
C ILE A 44 -17.95 -11.67 -20.46
N PRO A 45 -17.56 -12.93 -20.75
CA PRO A 45 -16.40 -13.55 -20.09
C PRO A 45 -15.09 -12.76 -20.27
N SER A 46 -14.85 -12.21 -21.46
CA SER A 46 -13.67 -11.38 -21.75
C SER A 46 -13.70 -10.05 -20.98
N ALA A 47 -14.87 -9.43 -20.83
CA ALA A 47 -15.01 -8.18 -20.06
C ALA A 47 -14.74 -8.40 -18.56
N GLU A 48 -15.29 -9.47 -18.00
CA GLU A 48 -15.03 -9.87 -16.61
C GLU A 48 -13.54 -10.18 -16.41
N MET A 49 -12.95 -11.00 -17.27
CA MET A 49 -11.52 -11.34 -17.23
C MET A 49 -10.64 -10.08 -17.34
N THR A 50 -10.98 -9.12 -18.19
CA THR A 50 -10.25 -7.86 -18.36
C THR A 50 -10.13 -7.10 -17.03
N LYS A 51 -11.19 -7.06 -16.22
CA LYS A 51 -11.18 -6.40 -14.91
C LYS A 51 -10.19 -7.08 -13.95
N TYR A 52 -10.28 -8.40 -13.83
CA TYR A 52 -9.39 -9.18 -12.96
C TYR A 52 -7.93 -9.13 -13.41
N ALA A 53 -7.69 -9.28 -14.72
CA ALA A 53 -6.36 -9.23 -15.30
C ALA A 53 -5.69 -7.85 -15.11
N ALA A 54 -6.45 -6.76 -15.29
CA ALA A 54 -5.93 -5.41 -15.06
C ALA A 54 -5.49 -5.20 -13.61
N ASN A 55 -6.32 -5.55 -12.63
CA ASN A 55 -5.98 -5.41 -11.22
C ASN A 55 -4.82 -6.33 -10.81
N SER A 56 -4.79 -7.55 -11.33
CA SER A 56 -3.69 -8.49 -11.10
C SER A 56 -2.37 -8.01 -11.68
N MET A 57 -2.38 -7.38 -12.86
CA MET A 57 -1.18 -6.76 -13.45
C MET A 57 -0.65 -5.62 -12.57
N LEU A 58 -1.53 -4.76 -12.03
CA LEU A 58 -1.12 -3.68 -11.14
C LEU A 58 -0.54 -4.23 -9.82
N ALA A 59 -1.17 -5.24 -9.23
CA ALA A 59 -0.67 -5.95 -8.05
C ALA A 59 0.70 -6.60 -8.32
N THR A 60 0.88 -7.23 -9.49
CA THR A 60 2.15 -7.81 -9.93
C THR A 60 3.26 -6.76 -9.96
N ARG A 61 3.00 -5.57 -10.50
CA ARG A 61 3.99 -4.49 -10.55
C ARG A 61 4.43 -4.04 -9.16
N ILE A 62 3.50 -3.95 -8.21
CA ILE A 62 3.80 -3.57 -6.82
C ILE A 62 4.64 -4.66 -6.15
N SER A 63 4.21 -5.93 -6.20
CA SER A 63 4.97 -7.04 -5.61
C SER A 63 6.33 -7.22 -6.26
N PHE A 64 6.44 -7.11 -7.57
CA PHE A 64 7.73 -7.13 -8.27
C PHE A 64 8.69 -6.05 -7.75
N MET A 65 8.21 -4.81 -7.58
CA MET A 65 9.05 -3.73 -7.05
C MET A 65 9.40 -3.92 -5.58
N ASN A 66 8.52 -4.54 -4.79
CA ASN A 66 8.83 -4.89 -3.42
C ASN A 66 9.93 -5.97 -3.34
N ASP A 67 9.85 -6.99 -4.18
CA ASP A 67 10.85 -8.04 -4.26
C ASP A 67 12.22 -7.49 -4.72
N ILE A 68 12.24 -6.63 -5.75
CA ILE A 68 13.43 -5.88 -6.17
C ILE A 68 13.97 -4.98 -5.04
N ALA A 69 13.10 -4.33 -4.26
CA ALA A 69 13.53 -3.50 -3.13
C ALA A 69 14.24 -4.33 -2.05
N ASN A 70 13.71 -5.50 -1.72
CA ASN A 70 14.31 -6.42 -0.78
C ASN A 70 15.70 -6.89 -1.26
N LEU A 71 15.84 -7.19 -2.56
CA LEU A 71 17.14 -7.53 -3.15
C LEU A 71 18.11 -6.33 -3.13
N CYS A 72 17.62 -5.11 -3.43
CA CYS A 72 18.44 -3.90 -3.37
C CYS A 72 19.10 -3.70 -1.99
N GLU A 73 18.37 -3.95 -0.90
CA GLU A 73 18.93 -3.87 0.46
C GLU A 73 20.09 -4.87 0.68
N ILE A 74 20.01 -6.05 0.07
CA ILE A 74 21.03 -7.09 0.22
C ILE A 74 22.30 -6.76 -0.58
N VAL A 75 22.12 -6.23 -1.80
CA VAL A 75 23.26 -5.97 -2.72
C VAL A 75 23.78 -4.53 -2.63
N GLY A 76 23.19 -3.67 -1.79
CA GLY A 76 23.59 -2.28 -1.63
C GLY A 76 23.17 -1.35 -2.77
N ALA A 77 22.09 -1.67 -3.49
CA ALA A 77 21.51 -0.81 -4.52
C ALA A 77 20.42 0.10 -3.94
N ASP A 78 20.08 1.19 -4.63
CA ASP A 78 18.97 2.08 -4.29
C ASP A 78 17.76 1.79 -5.19
N VAL A 79 16.68 1.28 -4.60
CA VAL A 79 15.45 0.94 -5.34
C VAL A 79 14.82 2.15 -6.03
N ASN A 80 14.98 3.37 -5.53
CA ASN A 80 14.45 4.57 -6.18
C ASN A 80 15.19 4.87 -7.49
N MET A 81 16.52 4.61 -7.53
CA MET A 81 17.30 4.71 -8.76
C MET A 81 16.89 3.61 -9.75
N VAL A 82 16.74 2.37 -9.28
CA VAL A 82 16.25 1.24 -10.10
C VAL A 82 14.86 1.56 -10.66
N ARG A 83 13.93 2.01 -9.83
CA ARG A 83 12.58 2.43 -10.22
C ARG A 83 12.60 3.53 -11.27
N SER A 84 13.45 4.53 -11.09
CA SER A 84 13.59 5.63 -12.06
C SER A 84 14.15 5.14 -13.39
N GLY A 85 15.15 4.25 -13.35
CA GLY A 85 15.76 3.64 -14.51
C GLY A 85 14.75 2.84 -15.33
N ILE A 86 14.13 1.80 -14.74
CA ILE A 86 13.15 0.96 -15.44
C ILE A 86 11.89 1.74 -15.85
N GLY A 87 11.44 2.69 -15.03
CA GLY A 87 10.25 3.50 -15.30
C GLY A 87 10.45 4.53 -16.43
N SER A 88 11.69 4.81 -16.85
CA SER A 88 11.99 5.66 -18.00
C SER A 88 11.76 4.95 -19.34
N ASP A 89 11.74 3.60 -19.35
CA ASP A 89 11.36 2.82 -20.53
C ASP A 89 9.86 2.98 -20.80
N THR A 90 9.51 3.47 -21.99
CA THR A 90 8.11 3.72 -22.38
C THR A 90 7.25 2.45 -22.43
N ARG A 91 7.86 1.28 -22.60
CA ARG A 91 7.17 -0.02 -22.56
C ARG A 91 6.74 -0.40 -21.15
N ILE A 92 7.45 0.10 -20.14
CA ILE A 92 7.17 -0.14 -18.70
C ILE A 92 6.35 1.01 -18.12
N GLY A 93 6.83 2.26 -18.25
CA GLY A 93 6.21 3.44 -17.67
C GLY A 93 6.34 3.50 -16.14
N ARG A 94 6.04 4.66 -15.55
CA ARG A 94 6.37 4.97 -14.15
C ARG A 94 5.29 4.57 -13.12
N LYS A 95 4.07 4.26 -13.56
CA LYS A 95 2.94 3.99 -12.65
C LYS A 95 3.06 2.62 -11.98
N PHE A 96 2.66 2.53 -10.71
CA PHE A 96 2.65 1.30 -9.91
C PHE A 96 4.02 0.63 -9.71
N LEU A 97 5.10 1.43 -9.70
CA LEU A 97 6.47 0.97 -9.43
C LEU A 97 7.02 1.45 -8.08
N TYR A 98 6.17 1.91 -7.18
CA TYR A 98 6.60 2.39 -5.86
C TYR A 98 6.66 1.22 -4.88
N PRO A 99 7.85 0.89 -4.34
CA PRO A 99 7.96 -0.12 -3.30
C PRO A 99 7.39 0.42 -1.97
N GLY A 100 6.95 -0.48 -1.12
CA GLY A 100 6.40 -0.16 0.18
C GLY A 100 6.20 -1.41 1.03
N ILE A 101 5.27 -1.35 1.95
CA ILE A 101 4.98 -2.45 2.90
C ILE A 101 3.86 -3.39 2.43
N GLY A 102 3.71 -3.56 1.13
CA GLY A 102 2.63 -4.35 0.53
C GLY A 102 1.38 -3.53 0.23
N TYR A 103 0.47 -4.14 -0.50
CA TYR A 103 -0.84 -3.58 -0.83
C TYR A 103 -1.95 -4.21 0.01
N GLY A 104 -3.02 -3.44 0.20
CA GLY A 104 -4.27 -3.84 0.83
C GLY A 104 -5.47 -3.30 0.06
N GLY A 105 -6.55 -3.08 0.77
CA GLY A 105 -7.81 -2.57 0.23
C GLY A 105 -8.73 -3.67 -0.30
N SER A 106 -9.87 -3.26 -0.82
CA SER A 106 -10.93 -4.17 -1.27
C SER A 106 -10.73 -4.75 -2.66
N CYS A 107 -9.83 -4.18 -3.47
CA CYS A 107 -9.74 -4.55 -4.89
C CYS A 107 -8.62 -5.54 -5.16
N PHE A 108 -7.35 -5.15 -4.93
CA PHE A 108 -6.22 -5.98 -5.33
C PHE A 108 -6.20 -7.35 -4.64
N PRO A 109 -6.28 -7.46 -3.30
CA PRO A 109 -6.23 -8.76 -2.65
C PRO A 109 -7.38 -9.67 -3.08
N LYS A 110 -8.60 -9.10 -3.14
CA LYS A 110 -9.79 -9.86 -3.52
C LYS A 110 -9.71 -10.36 -4.97
N ASP A 111 -9.33 -9.50 -5.92
CA ASP A 111 -9.33 -9.82 -7.34
C ASP A 111 -8.21 -10.81 -7.69
N VAL A 112 -7.01 -10.67 -7.09
CA VAL A 112 -5.91 -11.64 -7.25
C VAL A 112 -6.31 -13.00 -6.69
N LYS A 113 -6.79 -13.07 -5.44
CA LYS A 113 -7.23 -14.32 -4.79
C LYS A 113 -8.38 -14.98 -5.56
N ALA A 114 -9.36 -14.19 -6.05
CA ALA A 114 -10.48 -14.70 -6.84
C ALA A 114 -10.02 -15.32 -8.17
N LEU A 115 -9.07 -14.67 -8.86
CA LEU A 115 -8.54 -15.18 -10.13
C LEU A 115 -7.74 -16.48 -9.93
N ILE A 116 -6.91 -16.55 -8.88
CA ILE A 116 -6.20 -17.79 -8.50
C ILE A 116 -7.20 -18.93 -8.25
N LYS A 117 -8.23 -18.66 -7.43
CA LYS A 117 -9.26 -19.65 -7.11
C LYS A 117 -10.06 -20.10 -8.33
N THR A 118 -10.42 -19.17 -9.21
CA THR A 118 -11.11 -19.50 -10.48
C THR A 118 -10.26 -20.41 -11.35
N ALA A 119 -8.96 -20.13 -11.46
CA ALA A 119 -8.04 -20.97 -12.21
C ALA A 119 -7.96 -22.40 -11.62
N GLU A 120 -7.80 -22.53 -10.30
CA GLU A 120 -7.76 -23.81 -9.59
C GLU A 120 -9.03 -24.65 -9.82
N GLN A 121 -10.21 -23.99 -9.76
CA GLN A 121 -11.50 -24.64 -10.02
C GLN A 121 -11.62 -25.17 -11.47
N ASN A 122 -10.84 -24.61 -12.40
CA ASN A 122 -10.77 -25.03 -13.79
C ASN A 122 -9.51 -25.86 -14.10
N GLY A 123 -8.82 -26.39 -13.11
CA GLY A 123 -7.66 -27.25 -13.28
C GLY A 123 -6.40 -26.53 -13.76
N TYR A 124 -6.32 -25.21 -13.60
CA TYR A 124 -5.16 -24.40 -14.01
C TYR A 124 -4.47 -23.73 -12.79
N SER A 125 -3.15 -23.73 -12.77
CA SER A 125 -2.36 -23.09 -11.71
C SER A 125 -1.82 -21.73 -12.16
N MET A 126 -2.25 -20.67 -11.47
CA MET A 126 -1.80 -19.28 -11.72
C MET A 126 -0.47 -18.99 -11.01
N ARG A 127 0.64 -19.58 -11.47
CA ARG A 127 1.95 -19.51 -10.81
C ARG A 127 2.44 -18.07 -10.53
N VAL A 128 2.29 -17.17 -11.49
CA VAL A 128 2.73 -15.77 -11.36
C VAL A 128 1.94 -15.08 -10.25
N LEU A 129 0.61 -15.21 -10.23
CA LEU A 129 -0.21 -14.56 -9.22
C LEU A 129 -0.05 -15.16 -7.83
N SER A 130 0.21 -16.47 -7.73
CA SER A 130 0.53 -17.11 -6.45
C SER A 130 1.81 -16.54 -5.85
N ALA A 131 2.86 -16.37 -6.66
CA ALA A 131 4.10 -15.72 -6.22
C ALA A 131 3.88 -14.23 -5.85
N VAL A 132 3.05 -13.51 -6.59
CA VAL A 132 2.69 -12.10 -6.28
C VAL A 132 2.02 -11.98 -4.92
N GLU A 133 1.10 -12.88 -4.60
CA GLU A 133 0.41 -12.91 -3.30
C GLU A 133 1.38 -13.27 -2.16
N GLU A 134 2.24 -14.26 -2.36
CA GLU A 134 3.27 -14.66 -1.39
C GLU A 134 4.20 -13.48 -1.06
N VAL A 135 4.74 -12.80 -2.07
CA VAL A 135 5.57 -11.61 -1.88
C VAL A 135 4.81 -10.51 -1.12
N ASN A 136 3.54 -10.28 -1.46
CA ASN A 136 2.73 -9.28 -0.78
C ASN A 136 2.51 -9.59 0.71
N GLU A 137 2.22 -10.85 1.05
CA GLU A 137 2.03 -11.25 2.45
C GLU A 137 3.34 -11.10 3.25
N GLN A 138 4.48 -11.50 2.68
CA GLN A 138 5.78 -11.31 3.32
C GLN A 138 6.08 -9.83 3.53
N GLN A 139 5.76 -8.99 2.55
CA GLN A 139 6.04 -7.56 2.57
C GLN A 139 5.29 -6.81 3.69
N LYS A 140 4.09 -7.25 4.07
CA LYS A 140 3.34 -6.66 5.19
C LYS A 140 4.09 -6.72 6.53
N SER A 141 5.09 -7.57 6.64
CA SER A 141 5.90 -7.74 7.86
C SER A 141 7.25 -7.04 7.83
N VAL A 142 7.65 -6.43 6.72
CA VAL A 142 9.03 -5.93 6.53
C VAL A 142 9.45 -4.88 7.57
N LEU A 143 8.55 -3.98 7.97
CA LEU A 143 8.86 -3.00 9.01
C LEU A 143 9.03 -3.65 10.40
N PHE A 144 8.27 -4.69 10.69
CA PHE A 144 8.44 -5.45 11.93
C PHE A 144 9.80 -6.16 11.98
N GLU A 145 10.25 -6.75 10.88
CA GLU A 145 11.58 -7.37 10.82
C GLU A 145 12.72 -6.33 10.93
N LYS A 146 12.55 -5.13 10.35
CA LYS A 146 13.48 -4.01 10.55
C LYS A 146 13.51 -3.56 12.02
N LEU A 147 12.36 -3.48 12.68
CA LEU A 147 12.26 -3.18 14.11
C LEU A 147 13.00 -4.21 14.96
N LYS A 148 12.78 -5.50 14.71
CA LYS A 148 13.48 -6.58 15.41
C LYS A 148 15.01 -6.45 15.27
N LYS A 149 15.48 -6.17 14.06
CA LYS A 149 16.90 -5.92 13.82
C LYS A 149 17.42 -4.73 14.63
N GLN A 150 16.67 -3.62 14.65
CA GLN A 150 17.06 -2.39 15.33
C GLN A 150 17.23 -2.58 16.84
N PHE A 151 16.41 -3.42 17.46
CA PHE A 151 16.44 -3.69 18.90
C PHE A 151 17.03 -5.08 19.26
N ASN A 152 17.74 -5.74 18.35
CA ASN A 152 18.31 -7.07 18.55
C ASN A 152 17.32 -8.12 19.09
N GLY A 153 16.05 -7.98 18.71
CA GLY A 153 14.95 -8.86 19.14
C GLY A 153 14.28 -8.48 20.47
N ASP A 154 14.83 -7.53 21.23
CA ASP A 154 14.24 -7.08 22.51
C ASP A 154 13.19 -5.98 22.26
N LEU A 155 11.95 -6.40 22.08
CA LEU A 155 10.81 -5.52 21.80
C LEU A 155 9.86 -5.34 22.99
N GLN A 156 10.04 -6.12 24.06
CA GLN A 156 9.17 -6.09 25.22
C GLN A 156 9.10 -4.68 25.84
N GLY A 157 7.89 -4.13 25.95
CA GLY A 157 7.66 -2.82 26.56
C GLY A 157 8.03 -1.61 25.69
N LYS A 158 8.58 -1.81 24.48
CA LYS A 158 8.84 -0.71 23.53
C LYS A 158 7.57 -0.03 23.10
N THR A 159 7.61 1.29 22.96
CA THR A 159 6.49 2.09 22.46
C THR A 159 6.71 2.41 20.99
N VAL A 160 5.79 1.97 20.13
CA VAL A 160 5.83 2.16 18.68
C VAL A 160 4.73 3.13 18.26
N ALA A 161 5.13 4.26 17.68
CA ALA A 161 4.21 5.18 17.02
C ALA A 161 3.93 4.70 15.59
N LEU A 162 2.66 4.60 15.20
CA LEU A 162 2.23 4.30 13.84
C LEU A 162 1.56 5.53 13.22
N TRP A 163 2.10 6.00 12.11
CA TRP A 163 1.46 7.01 11.27
C TRP A 163 0.81 6.35 10.06
N GLY A 164 -0.51 6.32 10.08
CA GLY A 164 -1.36 5.70 9.08
C GLY A 164 -1.86 4.31 9.48
N LEU A 165 -3.14 4.09 9.26
CA LEU A 165 -3.88 2.85 9.52
C LEU A 165 -4.58 2.34 8.26
N ALA A 166 -5.11 3.27 7.43
CA ALA A 166 -5.73 2.94 6.15
C ALA A 166 -4.73 2.33 5.16
N PHE A 167 -5.21 1.52 4.21
CA PHE A 167 -4.33 0.89 3.21
C PHE A 167 -3.71 1.89 2.22
N LYS A 168 -4.29 3.09 2.09
CA LYS A 168 -3.79 4.23 1.29
C LYS A 168 -4.35 5.54 1.84
N PRO A 169 -3.81 6.71 1.44
CA PRO A 169 -4.37 8.01 1.80
C PRO A 169 -5.79 8.24 1.25
N GLU A 170 -6.51 9.22 1.84
CA GLU A 170 -7.83 9.70 1.43
C GLU A 170 -8.95 8.65 1.52
N THR A 171 -8.82 7.69 2.45
CA THR A 171 -9.86 6.70 2.77
C THR A 171 -9.73 6.23 4.21
N ASP A 172 -10.79 5.70 4.77
CA ASP A 172 -10.85 4.99 6.05
C ASP A 172 -10.76 3.45 5.88
N ASP A 173 -10.63 2.96 4.63
CA ASP A 173 -10.65 1.53 4.33
C ASP A 173 -9.40 0.82 4.87
N MET A 174 -9.63 -0.11 5.80
CA MET A 174 -8.59 -0.93 6.43
C MET A 174 -8.63 -2.41 6.00
N ARG A 175 -9.43 -2.77 4.99
CA ARG A 175 -9.48 -4.15 4.51
C ARG A 175 -8.12 -4.58 3.99
N GLU A 176 -7.60 -5.70 4.50
CA GLU A 176 -6.26 -6.21 4.13
C GLU A 176 -5.12 -5.19 4.31
N ALA A 177 -5.32 -4.17 5.17
CA ALA A 177 -4.32 -3.12 5.37
C ALA A 177 -3.08 -3.68 6.08
N PRO A 178 -1.86 -3.37 5.59
CA PRO A 178 -0.61 -3.76 6.25
C PRO A 178 -0.51 -3.33 7.72
N ALA A 179 -1.16 -2.21 8.08
CA ALA A 179 -1.21 -1.71 9.45
C ALA A 179 -1.76 -2.74 10.43
N LEU A 180 -2.79 -3.51 10.06
CA LEU A 180 -3.37 -4.54 10.93
C LEU A 180 -2.37 -5.66 11.23
N VAL A 181 -1.65 -6.12 10.20
CA VAL A 181 -0.61 -7.15 10.36
C VAL A 181 0.53 -6.65 11.26
N LEU A 182 0.94 -5.38 11.09
CA LEU A 182 1.96 -4.76 11.93
C LEU A 182 1.50 -4.64 13.37
N ILE A 183 0.28 -4.16 13.62
CA ILE A 183 -0.27 -4.02 14.97
C ILE A 183 -0.32 -5.37 15.68
N ASP A 184 -0.82 -6.41 15.03
CA ASP A 184 -0.90 -7.76 15.63
C ASP A 184 0.51 -8.25 16.03
N LYS A 185 1.50 -8.18 15.12
CA LYS A 185 2.88 -8.58 15.41
C LYS A 185 3.53 -7.75 16.52
N LEU A 186 3.28 -6.44 16.57
CA LEU A 186 3.82 -5.56 17.61
C LEU A 186 3.24 -5.91 18.98
N LEU A 187 1.92 -6.14 19.07
CA LEU A 187 1.26 -6.54 20.32
C LEU A 187 1.73 -7.93 20.78
N GLU A 188 1.86 -8.90 19.86
CA GLU A 188 2.41 -10.23 20.17
C GLU A 188 3.85 -10.17 20.69
N ALA A 189 4.64 -9.21 20.20
CA ALA A 189 6.01 -8.98 20.68
C ALA A 189 6.08 -8.16 21.98
N GLY A 190 4.95 -7.82 22.60
CA GLY A 190 4.86 -7.07 23.85
C GLY A 190 5.11 -5.56 23.71
N CYS A 191 5.01 -5.00 22.50
CA CYS A 191 5.08 -3.56 22.29
C CYS A 191 3.79 -2.85 22.72
N ARG A 192 3.94 -1.59 23.09
CA ARG A 192 2.82 -0.63 23.20
C ARG A 192 2.71 0.13 21.88
N VAL A 193 1.51 0.18 21.30
CA VAL A 193 1.27 0.85 20.02
C VAL A 193 0.48 2.13 20.24
N ARG A 194 0.95 3.24 19.67
CA ARG A 194 0.27 4.54 19.62
C ARG A 194 0.05 4.87 18.15
N ALA A 195 -1.19 4.95 17.70
CA ALA A 195 -1.49 5.11 16.28
C ALA A 195 -2.28 6.38 16.02
N TYR A 196 -1.96 7.01 14.89
CA TYR A 196 -2.72 8.12 14.35
C TYR A 196 -2.98 7.91 12.85
N ASP A 197 -4.20 8.20 12.44
CA ASP A 197 -4.63 8.25 11.04
C ASP A 197 -5.71 9.31 10.89
N PRO A 198 -5.66 10.18 9.87
CA PRO A 198 -6.64 11.25 9.67
C PRO A 198 -8.09 10.78 9.49
N ALA A 199 -8.31 9.53 9.03
CA ALA A 199 -9.63 9.03 8.67
C ALA A 199 -9.97 7.66 9.30
N ALA A 200 -8.98 6.78 9.50
CA ALA A 200 -9.24 5.36 9.76
C ALA A 200 -9.31 4.98 11.26
N VAL A 201 -9.16 5.92 12.19
CA VAL A 201 -9.18 5.64 13.65
C VAL A 201 -10.46 4.91 14.06
N GLN A 202 -11.63 5.36 13.63
CA GLN A 202 -12.91 4.74 14.02
C GLN A 202 -13.06 3.33 13.42
N GLU A 203 -12.63 3.13 12.18
CA GLU A 203 -12.64 1.80 11.55
C GLU A 203 -11.65 0.85 12.23
N CYS A 204 -10.49 1.34 12.65
CA CYS A 204 -9.53 0.56 13.44
C CYS A 204 -10.12 0.13 14.78
N LYS A 205 -10.73 1.06 15.53
CA LYS A 205 -11.45 0.76 16.78
C LYS A 205 -12.54 -0.31 16.59
N ARG A 206 -13.29 -0.22 15.50
CA ARG A 206 -14.31 -1.22 15.16
C ARG A 206 -13.73 -2.62 14.97
N ARG A 207 -12.50 -2.73 14.42
CA ARG A 207 -11.85 -4.01 14.11
C ARG A 207 -11.12 -4.63 15.29
N ILE A 208 -10.34 -3.83 16.00
CA ILE A 208 -9.44 -4.35 17.06
C ILE A 208 -9.75 -3.83 18.46
N GLY A 209 -10.79 -2.99 18.62
CA GLY A 209 -11.16 -2.40 19.92
C GLY A 209 -10.11 -1.45 20.47
N GLU A 210 -9.96 -1.42 21.78
CA GLU A 210 -9.04 -0.54 22.52
C GLU A 210 -7.69 -1.23 22.82
N LYS A 211 -7.22 -2.11 21.95
CA LYS A 211 -5.93 -2.83 22.13
C LYS A 211 -4.71 -1.93 22.00
N ILE A 212 -4.86 -0.76 21.38
CA ILE A 212 -3.81 0.23 21.15
C ILE A 212 -4.27 1.61 21.60
N TYR A 213 -3.32 2.53 21.78
CA TYR A 213 -3.66 3.93 22.02
C TYR A 213 -3.92 4.64 20.68
N TYR A 214 -5.05 5.34 20.60
CA TYR A 214 -5.43 6.14 19.44
C TYR A 214 -5.14 7.60 19.71
N ALA A 215 -4.08 8.11 19.10
CA ALA A 215 -3.63 9.47 19.27
C ALA A 215 -4.59 10.49 18.63
N CYS A 216 -4.66 11.68 19.21
CA CYS A 216 -5.50 12.76 18.70
C CYS A 216 -4.89 13.47 17.48
N ASP A 217 -3.56 13.44 17.35
CA ASP A 217 -2.82 13.94 16.20
C ASP A 217 -1.48 13.17 16.02
N MET A 218 -0.74 13.52 14.97
CA MET A 218 0.52 12.86 14.65
C MET A 218 1.62 13.10 15.69
N TYR A 219 1.59 14.20 16.41
CA TYR A 219 2.59 14.52 17.46
C TYR A 219 2.26 13.83 18.78
N ASP A 220 0.97 13.69 19.14
CA ASP A 220 0.55 12.85 20.26
C ASP A 220 0.95 11.39 20.04
N ALA A 221 0.87 10.89 18.79
CA ALA A 221 1.29 9.52 18.49
C ALA A 221 2.76 9.25 18.85
N VAL A 222 3.66 10.20 18.63
CA VAL A 222 5.11 10.03 18.84
C VAL A 222 5.58 10.37 20.26
N LEU A 223 4.70 10.81 21.14
CA LEU A 223 5.05 11.15 22.52
C LEU A 223 5.61 9.93 23.26
N ASP A 224 6.85 10.05 23.77
CA ASP A 224 7.60 8.99 24.45
C ASP A 224 7.75 7.68 23.63
N ALA A 225 7.63 7.76 22.30
CA ALA A 225 7.82 6.60 21.44
C ALA A 225 9.29 6.26 21.25
N ASP A 226 9.64 4.96 21.29
CA ASP A 226 10.97 4.45 20.97
C ASP A 226 11.22 4.46 19.45
N VAL A 227 10.17 4.34 18.65
CA VAL A 227 10.25 4.32 17.19
C VAL A 227 8.98 4.89 16.54
N LEU A 228 9.16 5.59 15.43
CA LEU A 228 8.08 6.00 14.53
C LEU A 228 8.08 5.10 13.29
N MET A 229 6.94 4.48 12.99
CA MET A 229 6.69 3.76 11.73
C MET A 229 5.72 4.52 10.85
N LEU A 230 6.14 4.87 9.64
CA LEU A 230 5.26 5.42 8.62
C LEU A 230 4.65 4.27 7.80
N VAL A 231 3.33 4.12 7.90
CA VAL A 231 2.57 3.03 7.29
C VAL A 231 1.76 3.49 6.09
N THR A 232 1.17 4.70 6.17
CA THR A 232 0.37 5.28 5.08
C THR A 232 0.85 6.70 4.80
N GLU A 233 1.04 7.03 3.52
CA GLU A 233 1.67 8.27 3.07
C GLU A 233 0.68 9.46 2.97
N TRP A 234 -0.03 9.77 4.07
CA TRP A 234 -0.89 10.95 4.13
C TRP A 234 -0.13 12.24 3.85
N LYS A 235 -0.80 13.24 3.27
CA LYS A 235 -0.16 14.52 2.91
C LYS A 235 0.43 15.24 4.12
N GLU A 236 -0.24 15.19 5.27
CA GLU A 236 0.23 15.83 6.50
C GLU A 236 1.52 15.22 7.05
N PHE A 237 1.80 13.94 6.79
CA PHE A 237 3.03 13.29 7.22
C PHE A 237 4.26 13.68 6.39
N ARG A 238 4.09 14.36 5.25
CA ARG A 238 5.20 14.68 4.34
C ARG A 238 6.11 15.80 4.85
N LEU A 239 5.58 16.75 5.61
CA LEU A 239 6.32 17.90 6.11
C LEU A 239 6.05 18.12 7.62
N PRO A 240 6.39 17.15 8.47
CA PRO A 240 6.21 17.30 9.90
C PRO A 240 7.29 18.23 10.50
N SER A 241 7.06 18.71 11.72
CA SER A 241 8.10 19.39 12.48
C SER A 241 9.05 18.38 13.11
N TRP A 242 10.13 18.02 12.41
CA TRP A 242 11.14 17.09 12.93
C TRP A 242 11.79 17.58 14.24
N ALA A 243 11.86 18.90 14.44
CA ALA A 243 12.36 19.49 15.70
C ALA A 243 11.44 19.17 16.88
N VAL A 244 10.12 19.15 16.69
CA VAL A 244 9.15 18.72 17.72
C VAL A 244 9.29 17.23 17.95
N ILE A 245 9.23 16.42 16.89
CA ILE A 245 9.32 14.96 16.97
C ILE A 245 10.58 14.53 17.72
N LYS A 246 11.74 15.12 17.39
CA LYS A 246 13.02 14.82 18.05
C LYS A 246 13.00 15.09 19.55
N LYS A 247 12.23 16.08 20.01
CA LYS A 247 12.11 16.43 21.44
C LYS A 247 11.10 15.55 22.17
N THR A 248 10.11 15.02 21.49
CA THR A 248 9.00 14.28 22.10
C THR A 248 9.19 12.77 22.09
N MET A 249 9.95 12.24 21.14
CA MET A 249 10.29 10.82 21.11
C MET A 249 11.35 10.44 22.16
N ALA A 250 11.23 9.25 22.73
CA ALA A 250 12.23 8.68 23.62
C ALA A 250 13.54 8.32 22.86
N GLN A 251 13.41 7.82 21.62
CA GLN A 251 14.54 7.53 20.74
C GLN A 251 14.24 8.05 19.33
N GLN A 252 15.26 8.54 18.63
CA GLN A 252 15.15 9.15 17.32
C GLN A 252 15.28 8.08 16.21
N ILE A 253 14.33 7.16 16.15
CA ILE A 253 14.32 6.05 15.18
C ILE A 253 13.07 6.16 14.30
N VAL A 254 13.25 6.15 12.97
CA VAL A 254 12.16 6.23 11.98
C VAL A 254 12.26 5.06 11.01
N LEU A 255 11.20 4.31 10.89
CA LEU A 255 11.02 3.25 9.89
C LEU A 255 9.98 3.71 8.86
N ASP A 256 10.45 4.11 7.68
CA ASP A 256 9.60 4.64 6.61
C ASP A 256 9.19 3.53 5.64
N GLY A 257 7.96 3.09 5.76
CA GLY A 257 7.36 2.06 4.90
C GLY A 257 6.89 2.56 3.52
N ARG A 258 7.04 3.86 3.24
CA ARG A 258 6.54 4.50 2.01
C ARG A 258 7.59 5.29 1.23
N ASN A 259 8.81 5.37 1.77
CA ASN A 259 9.94 6.08 1.15
C ASN A 259 9.61 7.53 0.81
N ILE A 260 8.92 8.24 1.73
CA ILE A 260 8.52 9.64 1.49
C ILE A 260 9.55 10.65 1.99
N TYR A 261 10.52 10.21 2.81
CA TYR A 261 11.58 11.08 3.32
C TYR A 261 12.93 10.78 2.65
N ASP A 262 13.80 11.78 2.63
CA ASP A 262 15.17 11.60 2.16
C ASP A 262 16.06 11.06 3.30
N LYS A 263 16.79 9.99 3.03
CA LYS A 263 17.63 9.31 4.02
C LYS A 263 18.72 10.24 4.57
N LYS A 264 19.39 10.99 3.68
CA LYS A 264 20.48 11.87 4.07
C LYS A 264 19.98 13.01 4.95
N GLU A 265 18.84 13.60 4.59
CA GLU A 265 18.20 14.65 5.39
C GLU A 265 17.83 14.13 6.79
N MET A 266 17.25 12.94 6.89
CA MET A 266 16.89 12.34 8.18
C MET A 266 18.11 12.05 9.06
N GLU A 267 19.19 11.56 8.47
CA GLU A 267 20.47 11.31 9.17
C GLU A 267 21.12 12.64 9.64
N GLU A 268 21.10 13.70 8.82
CA GLU A 268 21.55 15.05 9.18
C GLU A 268 20.74 15.65 10.34
N LEU A 269 19.45 15.36 10.41
CA LEU A 269 18.59 15.73 11.54
C LEU A 269 18.86 14.90 12.81
N GLY A 270 19.67 13.85 12.70
CA GLY A 270 20.07 12.97 13.79
C GLY A 270 19.11 11.83 14.09
N PHE A 271 18.32 11.40 13.10
CA PHE A 271 17.51 10.20 13.20
C PHE A 271 18.25 8.96 12.68
N VAL A 272 18.06 7.83 13.34
CA VAL A 272 18.32 6.52 12.76
C VAL A 272 17.17 6.24 11.81
N TYR A 273 17.47 6.20 10.51
CA TYR A 273 16.44 6.10 9.48
C TYR A 273 16.57 4.82 8.64
N HIS A 274 15.50 4.07 8.59
CA HIS A 274 15.36 2.90 7.73
C HIS A 274 14.15 3.07 6.82
N CYS A 275 14.30 2.70 5.56
CA CYS A 275 13.24 2.72 4.56
C CYS A 275 13.22 1.41 3.77
N ILE A 276 12.49 1.33 2.69
CA ILE A 276 12.35 0.14 1.86
C ILE A 276 13.31 0.22 0.68
N GLY A 277 14.22 -0.77 0.55
CA GLY A 277 15.08 -0.92 -0.63
C GLY A 277 16.31 0.00 -0.66
N LYS A 278 16.82 0.40 0.54
CA LYS A 278 18.05 1.19 0.67
C LYS A 278 18.86 0.76 1.89
#